data_263a9be254d4d78086ff9db8c5c3929b
#
_entry.id   263a9be254d4d78086ff9db8c5c3929b
#
_cell.length_a   1.000
_cell.length_b   1.000
_cell.length_c   1.000
_cell.angle_alpha   90.00
_cell.angle_beta   90.00
_cell.angle_gamma   90.00
#
_symmetry.space_group_name_H-M   'P 1'
#
loop_
_entity.id
_entity.type
_entity.pdbx_description
1 polymer ?
#
loop_
_entity_poly.entity_id
_entity_poly.type
_entity_poly.pdbx_seq_one_letter_code
_entity_poly.pdbx_strand_id
1 'polypeptide(L)'
;MRTVLIVEDEWAIADWLEVLLSENAFNVLVAGNGREALDILHRDTPDLVLTDFMMPFVDGAGLIAAMGKDERLRDIPVVVMTSLLEHVVRDRAGRFRAYLRKPFREGDLMRIIGEIFPE
;
A
#
# COMPACT_ATOMS: atom_id res chain seq x y z
N MET A 1 -10.04 5.92 14.32
CA MET A 1 -8.72 6.13 13.69
C MET A 1 -8.57 5.14 12.54
N ARG A 2 -8.19 5.61 11.37
CA ARG A 2 -8.02 4.76 10.19
C ARG A 2 -6.74 3.94 10.29
N THR A 3 -6.78 2.75 9.71
CA THR A 3 -5.64 1.82 9.71
C THR A 3 -5.07 1.70 8.31
N VAL A 4 -3.75 1.82 8.22
CA VAL A 4 -2.99 1.64 6.97
C VAL A 4 -2.12 0.40 7.09
N LEU A 5 -2.19 -0.47 6.09
CA LEU A 5 -1.25 -1.58 5.95
C LEU A 5 -0.13 -1.14 5.02
N ILE A 6 1.08 -1.11 5.53
CA ILE A 6 2.29 -0.84 4.74
C ILE A 6 2.89 -2.18 4.34
N VAL A 7 3.16 -2.34 3.04
CA VAL A 7 3.79 -3.55 2.50
C VAL A 7 5.08 -3.12 1.82
N GLU A 8 6.21 -3.37 2.46
CA GLU A 8 7.52 -2.88 2.02
C GLU A 8 8.61 -3.81 2.52
N ASP A 9 9.47 -4.29 1.63
CA ASP A 9 10.55 -5.20 1.99
C ASP A 9 11.82 -4.50 2.47
N GLU A 10 11.97 -3.20 2.21
CA GLU A 10 13.06 -2.40 2.76
C GLU A 10 12.66 -1.84 4.11
N TRP A 11 13.20 -2.41 5.19
CA TRP A 11 12.78 -2.06 6.54
C TRP A 11 12.98 -0.57 6.88
N ALA A 12 14.00 0.08 6.31
CA ALA A 12 14.24 1.49 6.56
C ALA A 12 13.11 2.37 5.99
N ILE A 13 12.58 2.02 4.82
CA ILE A 13 11.45 2.72 4.21
C ILE A 13 10.18 2.42 4.99
N ALA A 14 9.95 1.16 5.34
CA ALA A 14 8.79 0.76 6.13
C ALA A 14 8.76 1.49 7.47
N ASP A 15 9.90 1.58 8.13
CA ASP A 15 10.03 2.25 9.42
C ASP A 15 9.72 3.75 9.30
N TRP A 16 10.27 4.41 8.28
CA TRP A 16 9.99 5.82 8.00
C TRP A 16 8.50 6.06 7.77
N LEU A 17 7.88 5.21 6.96
CA LEU A 17 6.45 5.32 6.67
C LEU A 17 5.60 5.09 7.94
N GLU A 18 6.00 4.13 8.75
CA GLU A 18 5.28 3.84 10.00
C GLU A 18 5.29 5.05 10.94
N VAL A 19 6.46 5.66 11.12
CA VAL A 19 6.60 6.86 11.95
C VAL A 19 5.77 7.99 11.38
N LEU A 20 5.89 8.26 10.09
CA LEU A 20 5.15 9.35 9.44
C LEU A 20 3.65 9.20 9.60
N LEU A 21 3.12 8.01 9.31
CA LEU A 21 1.68 7.78 9.38
C LEU A 21 1.17 7.78 10.82
N SER A 22 1.95 7.23 11.74
CA SER A 22 1.60 7.26 13.16
C SER A 22 1.51 8.69 13.67
N GLU A 23 2.41 9.55 13.23
CA GLU A 23 2.39 10.98 13.60
C GLU A 23 1.20 11.72 12.99
N ASN A 24 0.59 11.17 11.96
CA ASN A 24 -0.58 11.75 11.31
C ASN A 24 -1.88 11.04 11.70
N ALA A 25 -1.89 10.42 12.87
CA ALA A 25 -3.07 9.81 13.49
C ALA A 25 -3.62 8.59 12.78
N PHE A 26 -2.75 7.80 12.13
CA PHE A 26 -3.14 6.51 11.58
C PHE A 26 -2.67 5.37 12.48
N ASN A 27 -3.46 4.31 12.56
CA ASN A 27 -2.96 3.02 13.04
C ASN A 27 -2.19 2.39 11.90
N VAL A 28 -1.07 1.74 12.20
CA VAL A 28 -0.20 1.19 11.16
C VAL A 28 0.03 -0.29 11.41
N LEU A 29 -0.15 -1.07 10.34
CA LEU A 29 0.25 -2.47 10.29
C LEU A 29 1.36 -2.56 9.24
N VAL A 30 2.37 -3.39 9.47
CA VAL A 30 3.51 -3.51 8.57
C VAL A 30 3.69 -4.96 8.15
N ALA A 31 3.82 -5.18 6.85
CA ALA A 31 4.18 -6.46 6.26
C ALA A 31 5.48 -6.29 5.47
N GLY A 32 6.38 -7.24 5.58
CA GLY A 32 7.67 -7.20 4.90
C GLY A 32 7.62 -7.70 3.45
N ASN A 33 6.51 -8.30 3.03
CA ASN A 33 6.31 -8.77 1.67
C ASN A 33 4.83 -9.04 1.44
N GLY A 34 4.48 -9.37 0.19
CA GLY A 34 3.07 -9.60 -0.18
C GLY A 34 2.43 -10.80 0.51
N ARG A 35 3.22 -11.82 0.82
CA ARG A 35 2.71 -13.00 1.52
C ARG A 35 2.30 -12.65 2.95
N GLU A 36 3.14 -11.92 3.67
CA GLU A 36 2.80 -11.43 5.01
C GLU A 36 1.59 -10.52 4.97
N ALA A 37 1.51 -9.69 3.92
CA ALA A 37 0.36 -8.81 3.74
C ALA A 37 -0.94 -9.62 3.61
N LEU A 38 -0.95 -10.70 2.83
CA LEU A 38 -2.11 -11.56 2.70
C LEU A 38 -2.47 -12.23 4.02
N ASP A 39 -1.48 -12.66 4.80
CA ASP A 39 -1.72 -13.22 6.13
C ASP A 39 -2.41 -12.20 7.04
N ILE A 40 -1.94 -10.95 7.02
CA ILE A 40 -2.57 -9.88 7.80
C ILE A 40 -3.99 -9.63 7.31
N LEU A 41 -4.20 -9.58 6.00
CA LEU A 41 -5.52 -9.32 5.40
C LEU A 41 -6.53 -10.43 5.65
N HIS A 42 -6.10 -11.63 6.03
CA HIS A 42 -7.01 -12.69 6.44
C HIS A 42 -7.70 -12.38 7.75
N ARG A 43 -7.10 -11.58 8.62
CA ARG A 43 -7.65 -11.28 9.94
C ARG A 43 -7.99 -9.81 10.17
N ASP A 44 -7.43 -8.91 9.38
CA ASP A 44 -7.61 -7.46 9.52
C ASP A 44 -8.10 -6.85 8.22
N THR A 45 -8.91 -5.81 8.34
CA THR A 45 -9.45 -5.09 7.18
C THR A 45 -9.01 -3.63 7.29
N PRO A 46 -7.82 -3.29 6.78
CA PRO A 46 -7.35 -1.90 6.85
C PRO A 46 -8.17 -0.97 5.94
N ASP A 47 -8.06 0.31 6.19
CA ASP A 47 -8.74 1.34 5.39
C ASP A 47 -7.95 1.71 4.14
N LEU A 48 -6.67 1.40 4.12
CA LEU A 48 -5.75 1.69 3.00
C LEU A 48 -4.63 0.68 2.99
N VAL A 49 -4.23 0.25 1.80
CA VAL A 49 -3.02 -0.55 1.60
C VAL A 49 -2.02 0.30 0.82
N LEU A 50 -0.84 0.48 1.38
CA LEU A 50 0.26 1.21 0.77
C LEU A 50 1.35 0.18 0.50
N THR A 51 1.52 -0.21 -0.76
CA THR A 51 2.38 -1.34 -1.11
C THR A 51 3.48 -1.00 -2.10
N ASP A 52 4.67 -1.54 -1.85
CA ASP A 52 5.68 -1.61 -2.89
C ASP A 52 5.17 -2.53 -4.00
N PHE A 53 5.65 -2.33 -5.23
CA PHE A 53 5.23 -3.14 -6.36
C PHE A 53 6.13 -4.36 -6.56
N MET A 54 7.45 -4.17 -6.47
CA MET A 54 8.42 -5.24 -6.67
C MET A 54 8.85 -5.82 -5.32
N MET A 55 8.35 -7.00 -5.01
CA MET A 55 8.62 -7.68 -3.74
C MET A 55 8.80 -9.17 -3.98
N PRO A 56 9.57 -9.88 -3.12
CA PRO A 56 9.67 -11.32 -3.20
C PRO A 56 8.36 -12.02 -2.83
N PHE A 57 8.20 -13.24 -3.27
CA PHE A 57 7.06 -14.15 -3.05
C PHE A 57 5.81 -13.67 -3.78
N VAL A 58 5.04 -12.74 -3.20
CA VAL A 58 3.87 -12.15 -3.84
C VAL A 58 4.19 -10.68 -4.07
N ASP A 59 4.21 -10.24 -5.33
CA ASP A 59 4.46 -8.85 -5.68
C ASP A 59 3.19 -8.00 -5.58
N GLY A 60 3.31 -6.71 -5.87
CA GLY A 60 2.18 -5.79 -5.81
C GLY A 60 1.03 -6.19 -6.73
N ALA A 61 1.34 -6.67 -7.93
CA ALA A 61 0.31 -7.13 -8.86
C ALA A 61 -0.45 -8.33 -8.29
N GLY A 62 0.27 -9.29 -7.71
CA GLY A 62 -0.33 -10.46 -7.08
C GLY A 62 -1.19 -10.11 -5.88
N LEU A 63 -0.73 -9.15 -5.08
CA LEU A 63 -1.49 -8.67 -3.92
C LEU A 63 -2.79 -8.00 -4.36
N ILE A 64 -2.73 -7.11 -5.34
CA ILE A 64 -3.90 -6.43 -5.89
C ILE A 64 -4.91 -7.45 -6.46
N ALA A 65 -4.41 -8.44 -7.20
CA ALA A 65 -5.26 -9.47 -7.78
C ALA A 65 -5.97 -10.28 -6.68
N ALA A 66 -5.24 -10.67 -5.63
CA ALA A 66 -5.81 -11.43 -4.52
C ALA A 66 -6.88 -10.62 -3.78
N MET A 67 -6.61 -9.33 -3.53
CA MET A 67 -7.58 -8.45 -2.88
C MET A 67 -8.83 -8.26 -3.74
N GLY A 68 -8.67 -8.16 -5.05
CA GLY A 68 -9.79 -7.95 -5.97
C GLY A 68 -10.76 -9.13 -6.01
N LYS A 69 -10.32 -10.32 -5.63
CA LYS A 69 -11.15 -11.53 -5.62
C LYS A 69 -11.88 -11.74 -4.29
N ASP A 70 -11.59 -10.94 -3.30
CA ASP A 70 -12.16 -11.08 -1.96
C ASP A 70 -13.15 -9.95 -1.71
N GLU A 71 -14.42 -10.27 -1.50
CA GLU A 71 -15.46 -9.26 -1.28
C GLU A 71 -15.15 -8.33 -0.11
N ARG A 72 -14.47 -8.86 0.89
CA ARG A 72 -14.11 -8.10 2.09
C ARG A 72 -13.01 -7.09 1.83
N LEU A 73 -12.17 -7.32 0.81
CA LEU A 73 -10.96 -6.54 0.56
C LEU A 73 -11.00 -5.70 -0.72
N ARG A 74 -11.85 -6.04 -1.67
CA ARG A 74 -11.79 -5.47 -3.02
C ARG A 74 -12.04 -3.97 -3.08
N ASP A 75 -12.73 -3.39 -2.10
CA ASP A 75 -13.01 -1.95 -2.09
C ASP A 75 -11.99 -1.14 -1.29
N ILE A 76 -11.01 -1.80 -0.67
CA ILE A 76 -9.95 -1.11 0.03
C ILE A 76 -9.05 -0.43 -1.00
N PRO A 77 -8.83 0.89 -0.90
CA PRO A 77 -7.93 1.57 -1.84
C PRO A 77 -6.49 1.08 -1.67
N VAL A 78 -5.82 0.91 -2.80
CA VAL A 78 -4.41 0.50 -2.84
C VAL A 78 -3.59 1.59 -3.50
N VAL A 79 -2.54 2.04 -2.83
CA VAL A 79 -1.55 2.97 -3.37
C VAL A 79 -0.28 2.18 -3.64
N VAL A 80 0.20 2.23 -4.87
CA VAL A 80 1.40 1.51 -5.30
C VAL A 80 2.59 2.45 -5.24
N MET A 81 3.64 2.01 -4.55
CA MET A 81 4.93 2.71 -4.47
C MET A 81 5.95 1.95 -5.29
N THR A 82 6.61 2.60 -6.24
CA THR A 82 7.62 1.93 -7.06
C THR A 82 8.47 2.93 -7.83
N SER A 83 9.66 2.50 -8.24
CA SER A 83 10.48 3.27 -9.17
C SER A 83 10.13 3.02 -10.63
N LEU A 84 9.30 2.02 -10.92
CA LEU A 84 8.84 1.73 -12.28
C LEU A 84 7.93 2.84 -12.81
N LEU A 85 7.88 2.98 -14.12
CA LEU A 85 6.98 3.94 -14.76
C LEU A 85 5.52 3.53 -14.58
N GLU A 86 4.65 4.51 -14.45
CA GLU A 86 3.25 4.27 -14.15
C GLU A 86 2.56 3.35 -15.15
N HIS A 87 2.82 3.53 -16.45
CA HIS A 87 2.16 2.70 -17.46
C HIS A 87 2.57 1.22 -17.36
N VAL A 88 3.80 0.94 -16.94
CA VAL A 88 4.29 -0.42 -16.72
C VAL A 88 3.51 -1.08 -15.57
N VAL A 89 3.31 -0.33 -14.49
CA VAL A 89 2.59 -0.81 -13.32
C VAL A 89 1.12 -1.07 -13.68
N ARG A 90 0.49 -0.14 -14.39
CA ARG A 90 -0.92 -0.28 -14.78
C ARG A 90 -1.15 -1.43 -15.73
N ASP A 91 -0.21 -1.70 -16.62
CA ASP A 91 -0.29 -2.85 -17.52
C ASP A 91 -0.24 -4.18 -16.77
N ARG A 92 0.53 -4.24 -15.68
CA ARG A 92 0.70 -5.48 -14.91
C ARG A 92 -0.36 -5.67 -13.83
N ALA A 93 -0.72 -4.59 -13.15
CA ALA A 93 -1.56 -4.66 -11.97
C ALA A 93 -3.04 -4.43 -12.24
N GLY A 94 -3.37 -3.80 -13.35
CA GLY A 94 -4.73 -3.41 -13.64
C GLY A 94 -5.16 -2.23 -12.78
N ARG A 95 -6.22 -2.39 -12.00
CA ARG A 95 -6.83 -1.28 -11.25
C ARG A 95 -6.28 -1.17 -9.83
N PHE A 96 -5.81 0.03 -9.52
CA PHE A 96 -5.46 0.43 -8.16
C PHE A 96 -5.74 1.93 -8.02
N ARG A 97 -5.74 2.43 -6.79
CA ARG A 97 -6.22 3.80 -6.52
C ARG A 97 -5.24 4.87 -6.95
N ALA A 98 -3.98 4.74 -6.60
CA ALA A 98 -2.98 5.77 -6.87
C ALA A 98 -1.59 5.19 -7.02
N TYR A 99 -0.76 5.92 -7.74
CA TYR A 99 0.62 5.58 -8.02
C TYR A 99 1.53 6.63 -7.38
N LEU A 100 2.60 6.18 -6.71
CA LEU A 100 3.56 7.05 -6.05
C LEU A 100 4.96 6.61 -6.45
N ARG A 101 5.65 7.43 -7.24
CA ARG A 101 6.95 7.07 -7.77
C ARG A 101 8.05 7.29 -6.73
N LYS A 102 8.89 6.27 -6.53
CA LYS A 102 10.08 6.37 -5.67
C LYS A 102 11.22 7.05 -6.42
N PRO A 103 12.00 7.91 -5.79
CA PRO A 103 11.82 8.38 -4.41
C PRO A 103 10.72 9.45 -4.33
N PHE A 104 9.96 9.45 -3.25
CA PHE A 104 8.91 10.46 -3.04
C PHE A 104 9.14 11.17 -1.71
N ARG A 105 8.48 12.30 -1.56
CA ARG A 105 8.54 13.09 -0.33
C ARG A 105 7.31 12.85 0.51
N GLU A 106 7.42 13.18 1.79
CA GLU A 106 6.32 13.13 2.74
C GLU A 106 5.07 13.83 2.20
N GLY A 107 5.23 15.03 1.63
CA GLY A 107 4.11 15.80 1.09
C GLY A 107 3.40 15.11 -0.07
N ASP A 108 4.13 14.38 -0.90
CA ASP A 108 3.54 13.63 -2.02
C ASP A 108 2.60 12.55 -1.51
N LEU A 109 3.04 11.80 -0.50
CA LEU A 109 2.25 10.75 0.11
C LEU A 109 1.03 11.32 0.83
N MET A 110 1.24 12.37 1.64
CA MET A 110 0.14 12.93 2.42
C MET A 110 -0.92 13.59 1.54
N ARG A 111 -0.52 14.14 0.38
CA ARG A 111 -1.48 14.67 -0.59
C ARG A 111 -2.37 13.56 -1.14
N ILE A 112 -1.77 12.43 -1.52
CA ILE A 112 -2.53 11.27 -2.04
C ILE A 112 -3.49 10.75 -0.96
N ILE A 113 -3.03 10.60 0.27
CA ILE A 113 -3.86 10.13 1.38
C ILE A 113 -5.01 11.10 1.64
N GLY A 114 -4.75 12.41 1.55
CA GLY A 114 -5.78 13.43 1.73
C GLY A 114 -6.84 13.39 0.65
N GLU A 115 -6.49 12.97 -0.57
CA GLU A 115 -7.45 12.77 -1.65
C GLU A 115 -8.31 11.53 -1.44
N ILE A 116 -7.75 10.51 -0.82
CA ILE A 116 -8.48 9.27 -0.52
C ILE A 116 -9.42 9.48 0.67
N PHE A 117 -8.97 10.21 1.67
CA PHE A 117 -9.74 10.51 2.88
C PHE A 117 -9.89 12.03 3.06
N PRO A 118 -10.79 12.65 2.29
CA PRO A 118 -10.92 14.12 2.27
C PRO A 118 -11.72 14.66 3.44
N GLU A 119 -11.08 14.80 4.57
CA GLU A 119 -11.77 15.40 5.75
C GLU A 119 -10.92 16.39 6.51
#